data_f765f4fadcede41dd5c61d0b5de8b087
#
_entry.id   f765f4fadcede41dd5c61d0b5de8b087
#
_cell.length_a   1.000
_cell.length_b   1.000
_cell.length_c   1.000
_cell.angle_alpha   90.00
_cell.angle_beta   90.00
_cell.angle_gamma   90.00
#
_symmetry.space_group_name_H-M   'P 1'
#
loop_
_entity.id
_entity.type
_entity.pdbx_description
1 polymer ?
#
loop_
_entity_poly.entity_id
_entity_poly.type
_entity_poly.pdbx_seq_one_letter_code
_entity_poly.pdbx_strand_id
1 'polypeptide(L)'
;MSGSGKTTLGKRLANELYTDFVDLDWEIEKREGKSVKEIFSQRGEDYFRQIEAEVLRFWAGASQDFVMSTGGGAPCFYEGIEIINQCGLSIFLDVPVEELKTRLAAATDRPLLNAGDEKERENKLNFLRTSRLSIYRQAHITIEDATLEKLLAAVQPKR
;
A
#
# COMPACT_ATOMS: atom_id res chain seq x y z
N MET A 1 1.29 -0.40 -5.33
CA MET A 1 2.75 -0.56 -5.60
C MET A 1 3.57 0.31 -4.66
N SER A 2 4.79 -0.11 -4.34
CA SER A 2 5.79 0.75 -3.66
C SER A 2 6.12 1.96 -4.54
N GLY A 3 6.31 3.14 -3.91
CA GLY A 3 6.60 4.37 -4.68
C GLY A 3 5.40 5.07 -5.31
N SER A 4 4.19 4.53 -5.21
CA SER A 4 3.01 5.15 -5.82
C SER A 4 2.46 6.39 -5.08
N GLY A 5 3.07 6.79 -3.97
CA GLY A 5 2.67 8.00 -3.23
C GLY A 5 1.58 7.79 -2.16
N LYS A 6 1.19 6.54 -1.85
CA LYS A 6 0.12 6.23 -0.89
C LYS A 6 0.27 6.93 0.46
N THR A 7 1.43 6.79 1.10
CA THR A 7 1.68 7.40 2.41
C THR A 7 1.59 8.92 2.36
N THR A 8 2.19 9.55 1.33
CA THR A 8 2.18 11.01 1.18
C THR A 8 0.79 11.55 0.90
N LEU A 9 0.10 10.98 -0.09
CA LEU A 9 -1.26 11.40 -0.46
C LEU A 9 -2.28 11.01 0.60
N GLY A 10 -2.13 9.83 1.23
CA GLY A 10 -3.01 9.37 2.29
C GLY A 10 -2.98 10.27 3.52
N LYS A 11 -1.80 10.72 3.96
CA LYS A 11 -1.68 11.70 5.05
C LYS A 11 -2.37 13.01 4.74
N ARG A 12 -2.18 13.53 3.53
CA ARG A 12 -2.84 14.77 3.09
C ARG A 12 -4.34 14.60 3.02
N LEU A 13 -4.82 13.47 2.49
CA LEU A 13 -6.25 13.16 2.43
C LEU A 13 -6.87 13.05 3.82
N ALA A 14 -6.22 12.33 4.75
CA ALA A 14 -6.69 12.20 6.12
C ALA A 14 -6.82 13.57 6.81
N ASN A 15 -5.84 14.46 6.59
CA ASN A 15 -5.86 15.81 7.13
C ASN A 15 -7.04 16.63 6.58
N GLU A 16 -7.32 16.58 5.28
CA GLU A 16 -8.47 17.27 4.66
C GLU A 16 -9.83 16.72 5.10
N LEU A 17 -9.87 15.43 5.44
CA LEU A 17 -11.07 14.75 5.94
C LEU A 17 -11.23 14.86 7.47
N TYR A 18 -10.27 15.47 8.17
CA TYR A 18 -10.24 15.54 9.63
C TYR A 18 -10.34 14.18 10.30
N THR A 19 -9.65 13.17 9.76
CA THR A 19 -9.62 11.80 10.26
C THR A 19 -8.20 11.30 10.46
N ASP A 20 -8.05 10.16 11.13
CA ASP A 20 -6.75 9.55 11.38
C ASP A 20 -6.10 8.99 10.12
N PHE A 21 -4.77 9.03 10.07
CA PHE A 21 -3.99 8.35 9.05
C PHE A 21 -3.30 7.12 9.65
N VAL A 22 -3.49 5.98 9.00
CA VAL A 22 -2.89 4.69 9.37
C VAL A 22 -1.96 4.22 8.25
N ASP A 23 -0.73 3.89 8.57
CA ASP A 23 0.17 3.19 7.66
C ASP A 23 0.32 1.74 8.15
N LEU A 24 -0.09 0.78 7.33
CA LEU A 24 -0.12 -0.63 7.71
C LEU A 24 1.27 -1.17 8.04
N ASP A 25 2.30 -0.73 7.30
CA ASP A 25 3.68 -1.14 7.58
C ASP A 25 4.13 -0.63 8.97
N TRP A 26 3.77 0.59 9.35
CA TRP A 26 4.09 1.12 10.70
C TRP A 26 3.34 0.40 11.82
N GLU A 27 2.10 0.04 11.61
CA GLU A 27 1.33 -0.72 12.60
C GLU A 27 1.91 -2.13 12.79
N ILE A 28 2.42 -2.75 11.72
CA ILE A 28 3.15 -4.02 11.80
C ILE A 28 4.45 -3.84 12.58
N GLU A 29 5.25 -2.82 12.27
CA GLU A 29 6.51 -2.52 12.97
C GLU A 29 6.29 -2.25 14.45
N LYS A 30 5.25 -1.49 14.79
CA LYS A 30 4.85 -1.20 16.17
C LYS A 30 4.45 -2.47 16.93
N ARG A 31 3.69 -3.36 16.30
CA ARG A 31 3.28 -4.64 16.89
C ARG A 31 4.46 -5.58 17.13
N GLU A 32 5.34 -5.70 16.15
CA GLU A 32 6.45 -6.65 16.18
C GLU A 32 7.69 -6.11 16.92
N GLY A 33 7.77 -4.80 17.17
CA GLY A 33 8.95 -4.14 17.74
C GLY A 33 10.17 -4.21 16.83
N LYS A 34 9.97 -4.41 15.53
CA LYS A 34 11.01 -4.59 14.51
C LYS A 34 10.59 -3.93 13.21
N SER A 35 11.58 -3.46 12.44
CA SER A 35 11.31 -2.96 11.09
C SER A 35 10.84 -4.06 10.14
N VAL A 36 10.08 -3.69 9.11
CA VAL A 36 9.67 -4.61 8.03
C VAL A 36 10.88 -5.36 7.48
N LYS A 37 12.03 -4.69 7.29
CA LYS A 37 13.27 -5.30 6.81
C LYS A 37 13.78 -6.39 7.75
N GLU A 38 13.76 -6.15 9.05
CA GLU A 38 14.20 -7.13 10.07
C GLU A 38 13.24 -8.33 10.13
N ILE A 39 11.94 -8.11 10.02
CA ILE A 39 10.93 -9.18 9.98
C ILE A 39 11.19 -10.08 8.78
N PHE A 40 11.36 -9.51 7.57
CA PHE A 40 11.69 -10.28 6.37
C PHE A 40 12.99 -11.07 6.49
N SER A 41 14.04 -10.46 7.05
CA SER A 41 15.35 -11.13 7.17
C SER A 41 15.37 -12.24 8.22
N GLN A 42 14.62 -12.09 9.32
CA GLN A 42 14.62 -13.02 10.45
C GLN A 42 13.55 -14.10 10.36
N ARG A 43 12.39 -13.79 9.77
CA ARG A 43 11.20 -14.66 9.78
C ARG A 43 10.69 -15.00 8.38
N GLY A 44 11.16 -14.32 7.34
CA GLY A 44 10.76 -14.55 5.95
C GLY A 44 9.45 -13.89 5.54
N GLU A 45 9.14 -14.00 4.24
CA GLU A 45 7.96 -13.37 3.66
C GLU A 45 6.65 -13.97 4.17
N ASP A 46 6.55 -15.28 4.29
CA ASP A 46 5.31 -15.97 4.71
C ASP A 46 4.84 -15.48 6.09
N TYR A 47 5.77 -15.35 7.04
CA TYR A 47 5.46 -14.80 8.35
C TYR A 47 4.99 -13.34 8.25
N PHE A 48 5.70 -12.51 7.48
CA PHE A 48 5.31 -11.13 7.28
C PHE A 48 3.87 -11.02 6.73
N ARG A 49 3.52 -11.85 5.72
CA ARG A 49 2.18 -11.85 5.13
C ARG A 49 1.09 -12.26 6.12
N GLN A 50 1.38 -13.20 7.01
CA GLN A 50 0.45 -13.57 8.08
C GLN A 50 0.19 -12.39 9.02
N ILE A 51 1.24 -11.74 9.53
CA ILE A 51 1.10 -10.59 10.42
C ILE A 51 0.44 -9.40 9.69
N GLU A 52 0.80 -9.15 8.43
CA GLU A 52 0.16 -8.11 7.60
C GLU A 52 -1.35 -8.32 7.53
N ALA A 53 -1.79 -9.55 7.28
CA ALA A 53 -3.22 -9.90 7.23
C ALA A 53 -3.91 -9.78 8.59
N GLU A 54 -3.25 -10.14 9.69
CA GLU A 54 -3.81 -10.00 11.03
C GLU A 54 -3.98 -8.52 11.41
N VAL A 55 -2.98 -7.68 11.15
CA VAL A 55 -3.05 -6.23 11.43
C VAL A 55 -4.11 -5.57 10.55
N LEU A 56 -4.21 -5.98 9.27
CA LEU A 56 -5.27 -5.49 8.38
C LEU A 56 -6.66 -5.82 8.92
N ARG A 57 -6.90 -7.06 9.37
CA ARG A 57 -8.19 -7.47 9.96
C ARG A 57 -8.51 -6.74 11.26
N PHE A 58 -7.50 -6.48 12.08
CA PHE A 58 -7.68 -5.68 13.29
C PHE A 58 -8.22 -4.28 12.97
N TRP A 59 -7.61 -3.60 12.01
CA TRP A 59 -8.06 -2.28 11.57
C TRP A 59 -9.38 -2.32 10.82
N ALA A 60 -9.65 -3.37 10.06
CA ALA A 60 -10.94 -3.58 9.40
C ALA A 60 -12.12 -3.65 10.38
N GLY A 61 -11.88 -4.06 11.63
CA GLY A 61 -12.87 -4.05 12.71
C GLY A 61 -12.99 -2.74 13.49
N ALA A 62 -12.20 -1.70 13.16
CA ALA A 62 -12.24 -0.43 13.86
C ALA A 62 -13.56 0.31 13.62
N SER A 63 -14.08 0.96 14.65
CA SER A 63 -15.34 1.72 14.59
C SER A 63 -15.19 3.18 14.15
N GLN A 64 -13.97 3.69 14.14
CA GLN A 64 -13.65 5.05 13.75
C GLN A 64 -13.27 5.14 12.27
N ASP A 65 -13.54 6.27 11.65
CA ASP A 65 -13.08 6.55 10.28
C ASP A 65 -11.58 6.83 10.24
N PHE A 66 -10.90 6.33 9.23
CA PHE A 66 -9.48 6.57 9.00
C PHE A 66 -9.13 6.46 7.51
N VAL A 67 -8.01 7.03 7.13
CA VAL A 67 -7.39 6.78 5.81
C VAL A 67 -6.21 5.83 6.01
N MET A 68 -6.21 4.70 5.31
CA MET A 68 -5.13 3.72 5.41
C MET A 68 -4.26 3.68 4.16
N SER A 69 -2.94 3.72 4.37
CA SER A 69 -1.96 3.30 3.37
C SER A 69 -1.62 1.83 3.58
N THR A 70 -2.01 0.97 2.64
CA THR A 70 -1.65 -0.44 2.69
C THR A 70 -0.30 -0.71 2.04
N GLY A 71 0.42 -1.73 2.48
CA GLY A 71 1.57 -2.27 1.76
C GLY A 71 1.16 -2.77 0.37
N GLY A 72 2.10 -2.82 -0.56
CA GLY A 72 1.79 -3.28 -1.93
C GLY A 72 1.40 -4.76 -2.01
N GLY A 73 1.71 -5.55 -1.00
CA GLY A 73 1.32 -6.96 -0.91
C GLY A 73 -0.02 -7.19 -0.20
N ALA A 74 -0.41 -6.31 0.70
CA ALA A 74 -1.59 -6.50 1.55
C ALA A 74 -2.87 -6.89 0.79
N PRO A 75 -3.21 -6.30 -0.37
CA PRO A 75 -4.37 -6.74 -1.14
C PRO A 75 -4.24 -8.15 -1.75
N CYS A 76 -3.00 -8.65 -1.91
CA CYS A 76 -2.71 -9.83 -2.72
C CYS A 76 -2.64 -11.14 -1.93
N PHE A 77 -2.66 -11.08 -0.60
CA PHE A 77 -2.52 -12.25 0.27
C PHE A 77 -3.67 -12.32 1.27
N TYR A 78 -4.03 -13.55 1.66
CA TYR A 78 -5.00 -13.81 2.74
C TYR A 78 -6.32 -13.04 2.60
N GLU A 79 -6.90 -13.01 1.39
CA GLU A 79 -8.16 -12.32 1.09
C GLU A 79 -8.12 -10.81 1.35
N GLY A 80 -6.91 -10.22 1.25
CA GLY A 80 -6.70 -8.82 1.61
C GLY A 80 -7.56 -7.84 0.82
N ILE A 81 -7.73 -8.04 -0.50
CA ILE A 81 -8.57 -7.14 -1.30
C ILE A 81 -10.05 -7.23 -0.93
N GLU A 82 -10.54 -8.42 -0.61
CA GLU A 82 -11.92 -8.63 -0.16
C GLU A 82 -12.16 -7.92 1.17
N ILE A 83 -11.24 -8.08 2.13
CA ILE A 83 -11.31 -7.41 3.44
C ILE A 83 -11.32 -5.89 3.26
N ILE A 84 -10.40 -5.36 2.45
CA ILE A 84 -10.30 -3.92 2.18
C ILE A 84 -11.59 -3.40 1.56
N ASN A 85 -12.15 -4.10 0.57
CA ASN A 85 -13.36 -3.69 -0.12
C ASN A 85 -14.62 -3.78 0.75
N GLN A 86 -14.67 -4.72 1.68
CA GLN A 86 -15.82 -4.86 2.60
C GLN A 86 -15.83 -3.80 3.70
N CYS A 87 -14.65 -3.30 4.08
CA CYS A 87 -14.51 -2.42 5.25
C CYS A 87 -14.45 -0.94 4.90
N GLY A 88 -14.28 -0.59 3.63
CA GLY A 88 -14.17 0.82 3.24
C GLY A 88 -14.06 1.04 1.74
N LEU A 89 -13.89 2.31 1.36
CA LEU A 89 -13.65 2.70 -0.02
C LEU A 89 -12.18 2.46 -0.38
N SER A 90 -11.93 1.49 -1.25
CA SER A 90 -10.59 1.19 -1.74
C SER A 90 -10.24 1.99 -3.00
N ILE A 91 -9.03 2.55 -3.00
CA ILE A 91 -8.51 3.35 -4.12
C ILE A 91 -7.17 2.77 -4.56
N PHE A 92 -7.08 2.36 -5.81
CA PHE A 92 -5.84 1.97 -6.46
C PHE A 92 -5.18 3.17 -7.14
N LEU A 93 -3.97 3.51 -6.72
CA LEU A 93 -3.16 4.52 -7.39
C LEU A 93 -2.35 3.83 -8.50
N ASP A 94 -2.82 3.94 -9.74
CA ASP A 94 -2.17 3.31 -10.90
C ASP A 94 -1.07 4.23 -11.46
N VAL A 95 0.15 3.99 -10.99
CA VAL A 95 1.33 4.76 -11.40
C VAL A 95 2.14 3.94 -12.40
N PRO A 96 2.54 4.52 -13.54
CA PRO A 96 3.40 3.86 -14.53
C PRO A 96 4.71 3.37 -13.93
N VAL A 97 5.25 2.24 -14.44
CA VAL A 97 6.50 1.65 -13.92
C VAL A 97 7.67 2.61 -14.04
N GLU A 98 7.74 3.39 -15.11
CA GLU A 98 8.82 4.38 -15.32
C GLU A 98 8.83 5.45 -14.21
N GLU A 99 7.66 5.90 -13.80
CA GLU A 99 7.54 6.84 -12.71
C GLU A 99 7.87 6.20 -11.34
N LEU A 100 7.43 4.95 -11.14
CA LEU A 100 7.81 4.19 -9.95
C LEU A 100 9.33 4.00 -9.84
N LYS A 101 10.02 3.71 -10.95
CA LYS A 101 11.48 3.61 -11.03
C LYS A 101 12.15 4.89 -10.56
N THR A 102 11.74 6.01 -11.13
CA THR A 102 12.29 7.34 -10.79
C THR A 102 12.12 7.66 -9.31
N ARG A 103 10.93 7.43 -8.77
CA ARG A 103 10.62 7.68 -7.36
C ARG A 103 11.37 6.75 -6.40
N LEU A 104 11.55 5.49 -6.79
CA LEU A 104 12.24 4.49 -5.98
C LEU A 104 13.76 4.60 -6.05
N ALA A 105 14.33 5.12 -7.13
CA ALA A 105 15.76 5.41 -7.21
C ALA A 105 16.21 6.44 -6.16
N ALA A 106 15.31 7.33 -5.75
CA ALA A 106 15.55 8.32 -4.71
C ALA A 106 15.32 7.79 -3.28
N ALA A 107 14.76 6.58 -3.11
CA ALA A 107 14.38 6.01 -1.80
C ALA A 107 15.32 4.85 -1.42
N THR A 108 16.07 5.00 -0.31
CA THR A 108 17.07 4.02 0.15
C THR A 108 16.51 2.87 1.00
N ASP A 109 15.22 2.85 1.32
CA ASP A 109 14.69 2.11 2.50
C ASP A 109 13.71 0.95 2.18
N ARG A 110 13.88 0.22 1.05
CA ARG A 110 12.93 -0.85 0.68
C ARG A 110 13.61 -2.19 0.35
N PRO A 111 13.44 -3.23 1.21
CA PRO A 111 14.18 -4.51 1.12
C PRO A 111 14.00 -5.28 -0.19
N LEU A 112 12.78 -5.27 -0.75
CA LEU A 112 12.46 -6.05 -1.96
C LEU A 112 13.06 -5.48 -3.25
N LEU A 113 13.58 -4.24 -3.22
CA LEU A 113 14.08 -3.54 -4.39
C LEU A 113 15.57 -3.20 -4.29
N ASN A 114 16.21 -3.48 -3.14
CA ASN A 114 17.60 -3.09 -2.86
C ASN A 114 18.64 -4.10 -3.34
N ALA A 115 18.24 -5.19 -4.00
CA ALA A 115 19.18 -6.18 -4.53
C ALA A 115 19.27 -6.06 -6.06
N GLY A 116 20.49 -6.03 -6.59
CA GLY A 116 20.77 -6.10 -8.02
C GLY A 116 21.02 -4.75 -8.71
N ASP A 117 21.32 -4.82 -9.99
CA ASP A 117 21.50 -3.67 -10.85
C ASP A 117 20.15 -3.00 -11.21
N GLU A 118 20.21 -1.89 -11.97
CA GLU A 118 19.02 -1.14 -12.36
C GLU A 118 18.04 -1.99 -13.18
N LYS A 119 18.55 -2.85 -14.05
CA LYS A 119 17.77 -3.72 -14.92
C LYS A 119 17.05 -4.82 -14.12
N GLU A 120 17.71 -5.39 -13.11
CA GLU A 120 17.10 -6.37 -12.20
C GLU A 120 15.98 -5.74 -11.38
N ARG A 121 16.17 -4.52 -10.88
CA ARG A 121 15.12 -3.76 -10.18
C ARG A 121 13.93 -3.46 -11.07
N GLU A 122 14.15 -3.07 -12.31
CA GLU A 122 13.10 -2.84 -13.29
C GLU A 122 12.32 -4.12 -13.58
N ASN A 123 13.00 -5.22 -13.87
CA ASN A 123 12.37 -6.52 -14.10
C ASN A 123 11.52 -6.95 -12.91
N LYS A 124 12.00 -6.74 -11.70
CA LYS A 124 11.26 -7.05 -10.47
C LYS A 124 10.03 -6.18 -10.30
N LEU A 125 10.11 -4.87 -10.58
CA LEU A 125 8.95 -3.97 -10.56
C LEU A 125 7.89 -4.36 -11.59
N ASN A 126 8.32 -4.66 -12.82
CA ASN A 126 7.44 -5.13 -13.89
C ASN A 126 6.76 -6.45 -13.51
N PHE A 127 7.51 -7.40 -12.99
CA PHE A 127 6.98 -8.68 -12.52
C PHE A 127 5.94 -8.49 -11.41
N LEU A 128 6.27 -7.71 -10.38
CA LEU A 128 5.36 -7.43 -9.26
C LEU A 128 4.09 -6.69 -9.72
N ARG A 129 4.23 -5.75 -10.67
CA ARG A 129 3.06 -5.05 -11.22
C ARG A 129 2.17 -5.99 -12.01
N THR A 130 2.75 -6.73 -12.93
CA THR A 130 2.00 -7.65 -13.81
C THR A 130 1.28 -8.73 -12.99
N SER A 131 1.96 -9.34 -12.01
CA SER A 131 1.37 -10.39 -11.17
C SER A 131 0.26 -9.89 -10.24
N ARG A 132 0.25 -8.60 -9.89
CA ARG A 132 -0.68 -8.03 -8.89
C ARG A 132 -1.77 -7.14 -9.50
N LEU A 133 -1.63 -6.74 -10.76
CA LEU A 133 -2.51 -5.75 -11.38
C LEU A 133 -3.98 -6.19 -11.41
N SER A 134 -4.26 -7.48 -11.66
CA SER A 134 -5.61 -8.02 -11.66
C SER A 134 -6.29 -7.92 -10.28
N ILE A 135 -5.50 -8.00 -9.22
CA ILE A 135 -5.98 -7.84 -7.83
C ILE A 135 -6.18 -6.36 -7.52
N TYR A 136 -5.21 -5.51 -7.87
CA TYR A 136 -5.34 -4.07 -7.63
C TYR A 136 -6.54 -3.45 -8.34
N ARG A 137 -6.88 -3.93 -9.54
CA ARG A 137 -8.04 -3.48 -10.32
C ARG A 137 -9.39 -3.90 -9.73
N GLN A 138 -9.41 -4.71 -8.69
CA GLN A 138 -10.61 -5.01 -7.90
C GLN A 138 -10.93 -3.91 -6.87
N ALA A 139 -10.07 -2.91 -6.70
CA ALA A 139 -10.38 -1.74 -5.91
C ALA A 139 -11.61 -1.00 -6.48
N HIS A 140 -12.40 -0.38 -5.61
CA HIS A 140 -13.60 0.35 -6.01
C HIS A 140 -13.31 1.49 -7.01
N ILE A 141 -12.13 2.12 -6.86
CA ILE A 141 -11.72 3.24 -7.70
C ILE A 141 -10.26 3.04 -8.11
N THR A 142 -9.96 3.27 -9.38
CA THR A 142 -8.59 3.39 -9.91
C THR A 142 -8.34 4.84 -10.31
N ILE A 143 -7.22 5.40 -9.85
CA ILE A 143 -6.82 6.77 -10.18
C ILE A 143 -5.43 6.74 -10.82
N GLU A 144 -5.38 7.18 -12.07
CA GLU A 144 -4.16 7.50 -12.78
C GLU A 144 -3.75 8.95 -12.47
N ASP A 145 -2.43 9.25 -12.48
CA ASP A 145 -1.89 10.57 -12.13
C ASP A 145 -2.52 11.14 -10.84
N ALA A 146 -2.40 10.37 -9.76
CA ALA A 146 -3.08 10.67 -8.51
C ALA A 146 -2.61 11.99 -7.88
N THR A 147 -3.57 12.89 -7.65
CA THR A 147 -3.42 14.15 -6.91
C THR A 147 -4.36 14.16 -5.72
N LEU A 148 -4.14 15.08 -4.78
CA LEU A 148 -5.03 15.25 -3.64
C LEU A 148 -6.45 15.61 -4.07
N GLU A 149 -6.59 16.48 -5.09
CA GLU A 149 -7.87 16.91 -5.63
C GLU A 149 -8.67 15.73 -6.19
N LYS A 150 -8.00 14.85 -6.96
CA LYS A 150 -8.63 13.63 -7.49
C LYS A 150 -9.07 12.68 -6.37
N LEU A 151 -8.27 12.55 -5.31
CA LEU A 151 -8.63 11.74 -4.14
C LEU A 151 -9.82 12.32 -3.40
N LEU A 152 -9.85 13.63 -3.14
CA LEU A 152 -10.96 14.30 -2.50
C LEU A 152 -12.26 14.16 -3.33
N ALA A 153 -12.17 14.32 -4.63
CA ALA A 153 -13.31 14.10 -5.51
C ALA A 153 -13.83 12.64 -5.50
N ALA A 154 -12.92 11.68 -5.31
CA ALA A 154 -13.27 10.26 -5.26
C ALA A 154 -13.96 9.84 -3.96
N VAL A 155 -13.63 10.47 -2.82
CA VAL A 155 -14.21 10.13 -1.50
C VAL A 155 -15.44 10.95 -1.15
N GLN A 156 -15.71 12.06 -1.86
CA GLN A 156 -16.94 12.83 -1.65
C GLN A 156 -18.16 12.03 -2.13
N PRO A 157 -19.24 11.94 -1.35
CA PRO A 157 -20.47 11.32 -1.82
C PRO A 157 -20.95 12.05 -3.09
N LYS A 158 -21.16 11.29 -4.16
CA LYS A 158 -21.81 11.84 -5.36
C LYS A 158 -23.19 12.35 -4.94
N ARG A 159 -23.37 13.66 -4.96
CA ARG A 159 -24.69 14.31 -4.74
C ARG A 159 -25.65 13.92 -5.84
#